data_dc0fc7617b482a390ce6cdc9c1cbcb7f
#
_entry.id   dc0fc7617b482a390ce6cdc9c1cbcb7f
#
_cell.length_a   1.000
_cell.length_b   1.000
_cell.length_c   1.000
_cell.angle_alpha   90.00
_cell.angle_beta   90.00
_cell.angle_gamma   90.00
#
_symmetry.space_group_name_H-M   'P 1'
#
loop_
_entity.id
_entity.type
_entity.pdbx_description
1 polymer ?
#
loop_
_entity_poly.entity_id
_entity_poly.type
_entity_poly.pdbx_seq_one_letter_code
_entity_poly.pdbx_strand_id
1 'polypeptide(L)'
;MRFTLLPAMVMAGALAALAGSAQAEVTFNAGARLSHDNNVNGSPDTPTKANQRGDSYLTLNTSAVYFTPLDTEKTRYFIGQIGASSSAYNKFDNLDSSMLVASAGLWKQLSPTWSGQVTGRGFTRDTQQAERDSDGFGGTLEIKKQLSEAVWVKGVADYEDNAANLGKYSYTGKTYGVNLGYLPLKDTFVTLGYSQGKRDFKSVAPFVSKSQTLFAEVSQRMTKNWYLNGGYAYGDNDSNYAGTAYTNHVLSVGLSYSY
;
A
#
# COMPACT_ATOMS: atom_id res chain seq x y z
N MET A 1 13.10 20.51 6.63
CA MET A 1 11.95 19.61 6.88
C MET A 1 10.73 20.46 7.21
N ARG A 2 9.82 20.64 6.27
CA ARG A 2 8.52 21.29 6.53
C ARG A 2 7.45 20.19 6.48
N PHE A 3 7.15 19.60 7.63
CA PHE A 3 5.96 18.77 7.79
C PHE A 3 4.74 19.69 7.76
N THR A 4 3.99 19.68 6.67
CA THR A 4 2.69 20.34 6.65
C THR A 4 1.68 19.46 7.39
N LEU A 5 1.32 19.86 8.62
CA LEU A 5 0.31 19.22 9.48
C LEU A 5 -1.14 19.38 8.95
N LEU A 6 -1.33 20.07 7.83
CA LEU A 6 -2.66 20.36 7.27
C LEU A 6 -3.51 19.12 6.92
N PRO A 7 -2.96 17.99 6.40
CA PRO A 7 -3.81 16.84 6.03
C PRO A 7 -4.49 16.18 7.23
N ALA A 8 -3.82 16.17 8.40
CA ALA A 8 -4.36 15.50 9.59
C ALA A 8 -5.60 16.21 10.19
N MET A 9 -5.67 17.54 10.10
CA MET A 9 -6.81 18.32 10.61
C MET A 9 -8.06 18.23 9.74
N VAL A 10 -7.92 18.13 8.41
CA VAL A 10 -9.04 17.98 7.49
C VAL A 10 -9.68 16.60 7.64
N MET A 11 -8.90 15.57 7.98
CA MET A 11 -9.41 14.20 8.19
C MET A 11 -10.31 14.08 9.42
N ALA A 12 -10.02 14.76 10.51
CA ALA A 12 -10.83 14.70 11.73
C ALA A 12 -12.23 15.29 11.56
N GLY A 13 -12.38 16.33 10.71
CA GLY A 13 -13.67 16.99 10.45
C GLY A 13 -14.61 16.19 9.55
N ALA A 14 -14.07 15.49 8.54
CA ALA A 14 -14.90 14.72 7.60
C ALA A 14 -15.50 13.46 8.22
N LEU A 15 -14.83 12.87 9.20
CA LEU A 15 -15.23 11.62 9.85
C LEU A 15 -16.31 11.81 10.92
N ALA A 16 -16.32 12.97 11.59
CA ALA A 16 -17.39 13.30 12.55
C ALA A 16 -18.77 13.36 11.89
N ALA A 17 -18.84 13.67 10.59
CA ALA A 17 -20.10 13.71 9.82
C ALA A 17 -20.64 12.32 9.43
N LEU A 18 -19.80 11.27 9.42
CA LEU A 18 -20.16 9.90 9.03
C LEU A 18 -20.65 9.02 10.19
N ALA A 19 -20.40 9.42 11.44
CA ALA A 19 -20.75 8.65 12.64
C ALA A 19 -22.26 8.58 12.98
N GLY A 20 -23.13 8.99 12.07
CA GLY A 20 -24.56 9.18 12.34
C GLY A 20 -25.45 7.93 12.29
N SER A 21 -24.93 6.73 11.97
CA SER A 21 -25.75 5.49 11.99
C SER A 21 -25.37 4.60 13.18
N ALA A 22 -26.35 4.15 13.93
CA ALA A 22 -26.18 3.33 15.15
C ALA A 22 -25.49 1.95 14.95
N GLN A 23 -25.05 1.62 13.73
CA GLN A 23 -24.39 0.37 13.38
C GLN A 23 -23.02 0.56 12.67
N ALA A 24 -22.61 1.81 12.48
CA ALA A 24 -21.36 2.11 11.81
C ALA A 24 -20.17 2.04 12.79
N GLU A 25 -19.07 1.45 12.35
CA GLU A 25 -17.81 1.39 13.08
C GLU A 25 -16.76 2.23 12.36
N VAL A 26 -15.98 2.96 13.13
CA VAL A 26 -14.81 3.71 12.63
C VAL A 26 -13.57 3.18 13.32
N THR A 27 -12.59 2.79 12.53
CA THR A 27 -11.27 2.37 13.01
C THR A 27 -10.23 3.38 12.58
N PHE A 28 -9.41 3.83 13.52
CA PHE A 28 -8.27 4.71 13.27
C PHE A 28 -6.98 3.92 13.33
N ASN A 29 -6.12 4.10 12.34
CA ASN A 29 -4.82 3.50 12.29
C ASN A 29 -3.75 4.57 12.13
N ALA A 30 -2.61 4.38 12.82
CA ALA A 30 -1.40 5.18 12.66
C ALA A 30 -0.18 4.26 12.72
N GLY A 31 0.88 4.59 12.01
CA GLY A 31 2.09 3.78 12.02
C GLY A 31 3.33 4.55 11.62
N ALA A 32 4.46 4.02 12.08
CA ALA A 32 5.80 4.43 11.67
C ALA A 32 6.59 3.19 11.29
N ARG A 33 7.25 3.23 10.13
CA ARG A 33 8.06 2.12 9.60
C ARG A 33 9.41 2.66 9.14
N LEU A 34 10.47 2.11 9.68
CA LEU A 34 11.84 2.31 9.19
C LEU A 34 12.15 1.18 8.22
N SER A 35 12.62 1.53 7.03
CA SER A 35 12.98 0.59 5.98
C SER A 35 14.39 0.85 5.47
N HIS A 36 15.08 -0.20 5.04
CA HIS A 36 16.31 -0.13 4.29
C HIS A 36 16.14 -0.85 2.96
N ASP A 37 16.36 -0.13 1.87
CA ASP A 37 16.37 -0.66 0.50
C ASP A 37 17.80 -0.60 -0.03
N ASN A 38 18.32 -1.73 -0.49
CA ASN A 38 19.70 -1.81 -0.99
C ASN A 38 19.86 -1.21 -2.40
N ASN A 39 18.78 -0.90 -3.11
CA ASN A 39 18.80 -0.38 -4.47
C ASN A 39 17.65 0.62 -4.72
N VAL A 40 17.53 1.61 -3.86
CA VAL A 40 16.43 2.59 -3.83
C VAL A 40 16.28 3.42 -5.12
N ASN A 41 17.35 3.58 -5.87
CA ASN A 41 17.37 4.34 -7.13
C ASN A 41 17.14 3.49 -8.39
N GLY A 42 16.87 2.17 -8.22
CA GLY A 42 16.60 1.27 -9.33
C GLY A 42 17.78 1.07 -10.28
N SER A 43 19.00 0.87 -9.74
CA SER A 43 20.16 0.54 -10.57
C SER A 43 20.01 -0.82 -11.25
N PRO A 44 20.57 -1.02 -12.46
CA PRO A 44 20.48 -2.29 -13.20
C PRO A 44 21.02 -3.50 -12.42
N ASP A 45 20.58 -4.69 -12.81
CA ASP A 45 20.92 -5.97 -12.17
C ASP A 45 22.41 -6.33 -12.15
N THR A 46 23.17 -5.78 -13.07
CA THR A 46 24.63 -5.86 -13.06
C THR A 46 25.26 -4.54 -12.61
N PRO A 47 24.89 -4.02 -11.42
CA PRO A 47 25.36 -2.73 -10.95
C PRO A 47 26.82 -2.84 -10.51
N THR A 48 27.59 -1.81 -10.82
CA THR A 48 28.84 -1.56 -10.11
C THR A 48 28.52 -0.89 -8.77
N LYS A 49 29.47 -0.91 -7.81
CA LYS A 49 29.32 -0.15 -6.56
C LYS A 49 29.04 1.34 -6.77
N ALA A 50 29.35 1.85 -7.97
CA ALA A 50 29.13 3.26 -8.33
C ALA A 50 27.66 3.58 -8.64
N ASN A 51 26.89 2.62 -9.17
CA ASN A 51 25.49 2.86 -9.60
C ASN A 51 24.44 2.22 -8.70
N GLN A 52 24.77 1.21 -7.90
CA GLN A 52 23.87 0.67 -6.88
C GLN A 52 23.83 1.58 -5.64
N ARG A 53 22.65 1.98 -5.24
CA ARG A 53 22.45 2.94 -4.15
C ARG A 53 21.46 2.40 -3.12
N GLY A 54 21.97 2.11 -1.93
CA GLY A 54 21.13 1.77 -0.79
C GLY A 54 20.83 2.99 0.06
N ASP A 55 19.61 3.04 0.59
CA ASP A 55 19.18 4.05 1.56
C ASP A 55 18.23 3.49 2.59
N SER A 56 18.10 4.21 3.70
CA SER A 56 17.09 3.99 4.71
C SER A 56 16.10 5.14 4.70
N TYR A 57 14.81 4.83 4.88
CA TYR A 57 13.75 5.81 4.90
C TYR A 57 12.72 5.52 5.99
N LEU A 58 12.15 6.59 6.54
CA LEU A 58 11.05 6.53 7.49
C LEU A 58 9.74 6.80 6.75
N THR A 59 8.78 5.88 6.89
CA THR A 59 7.42 6.10 6.43
C THR A 59 6.50 6.27 7.63
N LEU A 60 5.75 7.37 7.64
CA LEU A 60 4.64 7.61 8.55
C LEU A 60 3.34 7.42 7.79
N ASN A 61 2.36 6.78 8.40
CA ASN A 61 1.04 6.58 7.82
C ASN A 61 -0.05 6.78 8.86
N THR A 62 -1.21 7.24 8.39
CA THR A 62 -2.44 7.30 9.18
C THR A 62 -3.63 7.03 8.28
N SER A 63 -4.65 6.40 8.84
CA SER A 63 -5.92 6.21 8.12
C SER A 63 -7.09 6.13 9.07
N ALA A 64 -8.26 6.41 8.52
CA ALA A 64 -9.54 6.13 9.15
C ALA A 64 -10.38 5.29 8.20
N VAL A 65 -10.95 4.22 8.71
CA VAL A 65 -11.76 3.27 7.97
C VAL A 65 -13.15 3.25 8.59
N TYR A 66 -14.15 3.45 7.77
CA TYR A 66 -15.57 3.41 8.10
C TYR A 66 -16.18 2.12 7.57
N PHE A 67 -16.89 1.40 8.43
CA PHE A 67 -17.63 0.20 8.08
C PHE A 67 -19.09 0.36 8.45
N THR A 68 -19.99 0.01 7.53
CA THR A 68 -21.42 -0.09 7.85
C THR A 68 -22.04 -1.31 7.18
N PRO A 69 -22.78 -2.15 7.92
CA PRO A 69 -23.49 -3.27 7.34
C PRO A 69 -24.59 -2.76 6.40
N LEU A 70 -24.78 -3.46 5.28
CA LEU A 70 -25.81 -3.17 4.29
C LEU A 70 -27.01 -4.12 4.40
N ASP A 71 -26.90 -5.14 5.26
CA ASP A 71 -27.96 -6.10 5.55
C ASP A 71 -27.98 -6.45 7.05
N THR A 72 -29.12 -6.97 7.50
CA THR A 72 -29.34 -7.37 8.90
C THR A 72 -28.49 -8.59 9.30
N GLU A 73 -28.16 -9.43 8.33
CA GLU A 73 -27.34 -10.63 8.51
C GLU A 73 -25.83 -10.31 8.57
N LYS A 74 -25.45 -9.05 8.34
CA LYS A 74 -24.05 -8.57 8.31
C LYS A 74 -23.18 -9.37 7.35
N THR A 75 -23.73 -9.76 6.20
CA THR A 75 -23.01 -10.47 5.15
C THR A 75 -22.48 -9.54 4.07
N ARG A 76 -22.90 -8.27 4.08
CA ARG A 76 -22.46 -7.21 3.17
C ARG A 76 -22.16 -5.94 3.93
N TYR A 77 -21.03 -5.31 3.58
CA TYR A 77 -20.59 -4.05 4.18
C TYR A 77 -20.24 -3.04 3.09
N PHE A 78 -20.61 -1.80 3.34
CA PHE A 78 -19.94 -0.67 2.70
C PHE A 78 -18.68 -0.33 3.51
N ILE A 79 -17.58 -0.05 2.80
CA ILE A 79 -16.30 0.35 3.39
C ILE A 79 -15.91 1.68 2.78
N GLY A 80 -15.65 2.67 3.61
CA GLY A 80 -15.04 3.95 3.23
C GLY A 80 -13.70 4.09 3.92
N GLN A 81 -12.70 4.65 3.26
CA GLN A 81 -11.40 4.91 3.86
C GLN A 81 -10.83 6.24 3.37
N ILE A 82 -10.17 6.93 4.27
CA ILE A 82 -9.27 8.03 3.95
C ILE A 82 -7.93 7.75 4.64
N GLY A 83 -6.82 8.01 3.96
CA GLY A 83 -5.49 7.77 4.49
C GLY A 83 -4.48 8.77 3.97
N ALA A 84 -3.43 8.99 4.75
CA ALA A 84 -2.28 9.77 4.37
C ALA A 84 -1.00 9.03 4.73
N SER A 85 0.04 9.21 3.92
CA SER A 85 1.37 8.68 4.21
C SER A 85 2.43 9.70 3.79
N SER A 86 3.60 9.62 4.44
CA SER A 86 4.77 10.40 4.06
C SER A 86 6.01 9.54 4.25
N SER A 87 6.92 9.58 3.27
CA SER A 87 8.20 8.88 3.31
C SER A 87 9.33 9.89 3.20
N ALA A 88 10.32 9.79 4.09
CA ALA A 88 11.50 10.64 4.13
C ALA A 88 12.76 9.78 4.06
N TYR A 89 13.57 10.00 3.03
CA TYR A 89 14.81 9.29 2.75
C TYR A 89 16.00 9.96 3.44
N ASN A 90 17.00 9.16 3.85
CA ASN A 90 18.14 9.66 4.59
C ASN A 90 19.19 10.33 3.68
N LYS A 91 19.43 9.77 2.49
CA LYS A 91 20.45 10.24 1.52
C LYS A 91 19.81 10.80 0.24
N PHE A 92 18.70 10.24 -0.18
CA PHE A 92 18.02 10.58 -1.43
C PHE A 92 16.73 11.35 -1.14
N ASP A 93 16.86 12.54 -0.56
CA ASP A 93 15.74 13.44 -0.23
C ASP A 93 14.86 13.77 -1.44
N ASN A 94 15.41 13.72 -2.65
CA ASN A 94 14.66 13.85 -3.89
C ASN A 94 13.61 12.74 -4.12
N LEU A 95 13.65 11.66 -3.33
CA LEU A 95 12.64 10.59 -3.32
C LEU A 95 11.58 10.78 -2.21
N ASP A 96 11.73 11.80 -1.36
CA ASP A 96 10.73 12.12 -0.35
C ASP A 96 9.38 12.34 -1.02
N SER A 97 8.35 11.80 -0.40
CA SER A 97 6.99 11.89 -0.94
C SER A 97 5.93 11.89 0.14
N SER A 98 4.79 12.47 -0.18
CA SER A 98 3.56 12.34 0.59
C SER A 98 2.41 11.94 -0.30
N MET A 99 1.42 11.24 0.25
CA MET A 99 0.25 10.79 -0.48
C MET A 99 -0.99 10.92 0.39
N LEU A 100 -2.07 11.41 -0.20
CA LEU A 100 -3.42 11.34 0.34
C LEU A 100 -4.24 10.40 -0.54
N VAL A 101 -5.03 9.52 0.08
CA VAL A 101 -5.90 8.58 -0.61
C VAL A 101 -7.29 8.58 0.02
N ALA A 102 -8.31 8.53 -0.83
CA ALA A 102 -9.69 8.26 -0.42
C ALA A 102 -10.20 7.07 -1.21
N SER A 103 -10.92 6.16 -0.57
CA SER A 103 -11.49 4.99 -1.21
C SER A 103 -12.87 4.64 -0.68
N ALA A 104 -13.65 3.96 -1.53
CA ALA A 104 -14.93 3.40 -1.16
C ALA A 104 -15.12 2.04 -1.84
N GLY A 105 -15.83 1.13 -1.17
CA GLY A 105 -16.00 -0.21 -1.69
C GLY A 105 -17.10 -1.00 -0.99
N LEU A 106 -17.27 -2.22 -1.49
CA LEU A 106 -18.22 -3.20 -0.99
C LEU A 106 -17.48 -4.47 -0.63
N TRP A 107 -17.70 -4.96 0.56
CA TRP A 107 -17.28 -6.28 0.99
C TRP A 107 -18.51 -7.20 1.10
N LYS A 108 -18.35 -8.46 0.72
CA LYS A 108 -19.41 -9.46 0.81
C LYS A 108 -18.85 -10.81 1.25
N GLN A 109 -19.52 -11.45 2.20
CA GLN A 109 -19.36 -12.87 2.49
C GLN A 109 -20.09 -13.69 1.42
N LEU A 110 -19.35 -14.46 0.64
CA LEU A 110 -19.89 -15.27 -0.47
C LEU A 110 -20.33 -16.66 0.01
N SER A 111 -19.63 -17.17 1.04
CA SER A 111 -19.96 -18.42 1.75
C SER A 111 -19.30 -18.39 3.14
N PRO A 112 -19.48 -19.39 4.01
CA PRO A 112 -18.81 -19.41 5.32
C PRO A 112 -17.28 -19.28 5.28
N THR A 113 -16.66 -19.68 4.15
CA THR A 113 -15.19 -19.65 4.00
C THR A 113 -14.71 -18.67 2.91
N TRP A 114 -15.59 -18.09 2.12
CA TRP A 114 -15.23 -17.18 1.04
C TRP A 114 -15.77 -15.78 1.27
N SER A 115 -14.94 -14.79 1.00
CA SER A 115 -15.38 -13.39 0.93
C SER A 115 -14.75 -12.69 -0.26
N GLY A 116 -15.40 -11.64 -0.73
CA GLY A 116 -14.93 -10.79 -1.81
C GLY A 116 -15.06 -9.32 -1.46
N GLN A 117 -14.20 -8.50 -2.02
CA GLN A 117 -14.23 -7.05 -1.87
C GLN A 117 -13.91 -6.39 -3.19
N VAL A 118 -14.64 -5.34 -3.53
CA VAL A 118 -14.33 -4.41 -4.62
C VAL A 118 -14.21 -3.02 -4.06
N THR A 119 -13.14 -2.30 -4.43
CA THR A 119 -12.86 -0.95 -3.93
C THR A 119 -12.42 -0.05 -5.07
N GLY A 120 -12.98 1.15 -5.15
CA GLY A 120 -12.47 2.25 -5.98
C GLY A 120 -11.70 3.23 -5.11
N ARG A 121 -10.64 3.86 -5.65
CA ARG A 121 -9.85 4.88 -4.95
C ARG A 121 -9.49 6.04 -5.85
N GLY A 122 -9.34 7.22 -5.23
CA GLY A 122 -8.64 8.37 -5.78
C GLY A 122 -7.47 8.75 -4.88
N PHE A 123 -6.40 9.28 -5.45
CA PHE A 123 -5.23 9.72 -4.67
C PHE A 123 -4.56 10.94 -5.30
N THR A 124 -3.85 11.68 -4.44
CA THR A 124 -2.87 12.69 -4.85
C THR A 124 -1.53 12.36 -4.20
N ARG A 125 -0.44 12.59 -4.92
CA ARG A 125 0.92 12.34 -4.47
C ARG A 125 1.78 13.57 -4.77
N ASP A 126 2.42 14.08 -3.73
CA ASP A 126 3.41 15.14 -3.81
C ASP A 126 4.80 14.52 -3.61
N THR A 127 5.78 14.97 -4.36
CA THR A 127 7.17 14.53 -4.30
C THR A 127 8.11 15.73 -4.22
N GLN A 128 9.37 15.55 -3.87
CA GLN A 128 10.36 16.61 -3.94
C GLN A 128 10.65 17.05 -5.39
N GLN A 129 10.32 16.22 -6.35
CA GLN A 129 10.42 16.55 -7.78
C GLN A 129 9.02 16.87 -8.31
N ALA A 130 8.63 18.14 -8.37
CA ALA A 130 7.30 18.58 -8.79
C ALA A 130 6.84 18.00 -10.15
N GLU A 131 7.75 17.57 -11.00
CA GLU A 131 7.45 16.86 -12.26
C GLU A 131 6.80 15.49 -12.04
N ARG A 132 7.03 14.86 -10.88
CA ARG A 132 6.50 13.56 -10.48
C ARG A 132 5.24 13.66 -9.62
N ASP A 133 4.86 14.87 -9.18
CA ASP A 133 3.60 15.07 -8.50
C ASP A 133 2.46 14.58 -9.38
N SER A 134 1.53 13.87 -8.79
CA SER A 134 0.53 13.16 -9.59
C SER A 134 -0.79 13.00 -8.85
N ASP A 135 -1.85 13.00 -9.63
CA ASP A 135 -3.17 12.56 -9.23
C ASP A 135 -3.51 11.25 -9.93
N GLY A 136 -4.35 10.46 -9.33
CA GLY A 136 -4.74 9.21 -9.95
C GLY A 136 -6.00 8.60 -9.36
N PHE A 137 -6.46 7.58 -10.05
CA PHE A 137 -7.55 6.73 -9.58
C PHE A 137 -7.21 5.26 -9.83
N GLY A 138 -7.91 4.40 -9.11
CA GLY A 138 -7.70 2.97 -9.26
C GLY A 138 -8.85 2.15 -8.70
N GLY A 139 -8.73 0.85 -8.84
CA GLY A 139 -9.69 -0.09 -8.29
C GLY A 139 -9.02 -1.42 -7.95
N THR A 140 -9.51 -2.03 -6.89
CA THR A 140 -9.00 -3.30 -6.38
C THR A 140 -10.14 -4.30 -6.26
N LEU A 141 -9.91 -5.52 -6.73
CA LEU A 141 -10.73 -6.69 -6.49
C LEU A 141 -9.95 -7.66 -5.61
N GLU A 142 -10.55 -8.07 -4.50
CA GLU A 142 -10.00 -9.08 -3.61
C GLU A 142 -10.95 -10.26 -3.47
N ILE A 143 -10.40 -11.48 -3.43
CA ILE A 143 -11.12 -12.70 -3.09
C ILE A 143 -10.30 -13.43 -2.03
N LYS A 144 -10.90 -13.69 -0.88
CA LYS A 144 -10.28 -14.39 0.24
C LYS A 144 -10.98 -15.72 0.50
N LYS A 145 -10.19 -16.76 0.72
CA LYS A 145 -10.64 -18.07 1.21
C LYS A 145 -10.02 -18.37 2.56
N GLN A 146 -10.85 -18.63 3.55
CA GLN A 146 -10.44 -19.17 4.83
C GLN A 146 -10.24 -20.68 4.68
N LEU A 147 -9.03 -21.19 4.94
CA LEU A 147 -8.67 -22.59 4.82
C LEU A 147 -8.84 -23.31 6.17
N SER A 148 -8.53 -22.61 7.27
CA SER A 148 -8.78 -23.04 8.65
C SER A 148 -8.93 -21.80 9.52
N GLU A 149 -9.15 -21.95 10.83
CA GLU A 149 -9.22 -20.81 11.76
C GLU A 149 -7.95 -19.96 11.76
N ALA A 150 -6.79 -20.59 11.50
CA ALA A 150 -5.48 -19.92 11.51
C ALA A 150 -4.92 -19.59 10.13
N VAL A 151 -5.49 -20.08 9.02
CA VAL A 151 -4.88 -19.96 7.69
C VAL A 151 -5.89 -19.46 6.67
N TRP A 152 -5.49 -18.48 5.87
CA TRP A 152 -6.26 -18.01 4.73
C TRP A 152 -5.38 -17.71 3.50
N VAL A 153 -6.00 -17.72 2.34
CA VAL A 153 -5.40 -17.29 1.07
C VAL A 153 -6.24 -16.16 0.49
N LYS A 154 -5.58 -15.15 -0.07
CA LYS A 154 -6.23 -14.00 -0.72
C LYS A 154 -5.61 -13.76 -2.09
N GLY A 155 -6.45 -13.73 -3.13
CA GLY A 155 -6.12 -13.23 -4.45
C GLY A 155 -6.47 -11.75 -4.57
N VAL A 156 -5.64 -10.97 -5.26
CA VAL A 156 -5.81 -9.53 -5.47
C VAL A 156 -5.60 -9.21 -6.95
N ALA A 157 -6.46 -8.39 -7.52
CA ALA A 157 -6.27 -7.75 -8.82
C ALA A 157 -6.45 -6.24 -8.63
N ASP A 158 -5.49 -5.45 -9.08
CA ASP A 158 -5.47 -4.01 -8.93
C ASP A 158 -5.25 -3.32 -10.27
N TYR A 159 -5.92 -2.19 -10.47
CA TYR A 159 -5.73 -1.27 -11.58
C TYR A 159 -5.49 0.13 -11.05
N GLU A 160 -4.55 0.86 -11.68
CA GLU A 160 -4.24 2.24 -11.36
C GLU A 160 -4.01 3.05 -12.63
N ASP A 161 -4.58 4.24 -12.72
CA ASP A 161 -4.22 5.29 -13.69
C ASP A 161 -3.60 6.44 -12.91
N ASN A 162 -2.35 6.77 -13.24
CA ASN A 162 -1.56 7.82 -12.60
C ASN A 162 -1.26 8.91 -13.64
N ALA A 163 -1.66 10.13 -13.35
CA ALA A 163 -1.39 11.30 -14.16
C ALA A 163 -0.39 12.22 -13.43
N ALA A 164 0.87 12.22 -13.87
CA ALA A 164 1.91 13.06 -13.32
C ALA A 164 2.00 14.41 -14.05
N ASN A 165 2.52 15.44 -13.37
CA ASN A 165 2.73 16.77 -13.93
C ASN A 165 3.57 16.72 -15.22
N LEU A 166 4.60 15.85 -15.26
CA LEU A 166 5.32 15.58 -16.49
C LEU A 166 4.91 14.20 -17.04
N GLY A 167 4.33 14.19 -18.24
CA GLY A 167 3.69 13.02 -18.86
C GLY A 167 4.56 11.75 -18.93
N LYS A 168 5.90 11.89 -18.98
CA LYS A 168 6.81 10.72 -18.96
C LYS A 168 6.72 9.88 -17.67
N TYR A 169 6.19 10.44 -16.59
CA TYR A 169 5.96 9.73 -15.30
C TYR A 169 4.51 9.27 -15.13
N SER A 170 3.63 9.62 -16.07
CA SER A 170 2.26 9.12 -16.09
C SER A 170 2.23 7.68 -16.61
N TYR A 171 1.38 6.85 -16.01
CA TYR A 171 1.25 5.45 -16.42
C TYR A 171 -0.14 4.89 -16.12
N THR A 172 -0.47 3.78 -16.79
CA THR A 172 -1.51 2.86 -16.33
C THR A 172 -0.84 1.61 -15.77
N GLY A 173 -1.29 1.18 -14.60
CA GLY A 173 -0.75 0.04 -13.86
C GLY A 173 -1.78 -1.08 -13.70
N LYS A 174 -1.32 -2.32 -13.74
CA LYS A 174 -2.09 -3.51 -13.37
C LYS A 174 -1.22 -4.38 -12.48
N THR A 175 -1.78 -4.85 -11.36
CA THR A 175 -1.08 -5.75 -10.44
C THR A 175 -1.97 -6.91 -10.09
N TYR A 176 -1.40 -8.10 -10.05
CA TYR A 176 -2.04 -9.33 -9.61
C TYR A 176 -1.19 -9.93 -8.50
N GLY A 177 -1.83 -10.41 -7.45
CA GLY A 177 -1.12 -10.97 -6.31
C GLY A 177 -1.86 -12.10 -5.63
N VAL A 178 -1.11 -12.89 -4.89
CA VAL A 178 -1.62 -13.90 -3.98
C VAL A 178 -0.91 -13.77 -2.64
N ASN A 179 -1.68 -13.83 -1.56
CA ASN A 179 -1.19 -13.73 -0.20
C ASN A 179 -1.66 -14.94 0.61
N LEU A 180 -0.77 -15.50 1.41
CA LEU A 180 -1.06 -16.51 2.42
C LEU A 180 -0.90 -15.87 3.79
N GLY A 181 -1.94 -15.90 4.60
CA GLY A 181 -1.89 -15.45 5.99
C GLY A 181 -1.98 -16.62 6.94
N TYR A 182 -1.20 -16.53 8.03
CA TYR A 182 -1.10 -17.55 9.05
C TYR A 182 -1.01 -16.92 10.44
N LEU A 183 -1.77 -17.46 11.39
CA LEU A 183 -1.72 -17.13 12.82
C LEU A 183 -1.04 -18.28 13.59
N PRO A 184 0.29 -18.30 13.70
CA PRO A 184 1.00 -19.32 14.45
C PRO A 184 0.70 -19.29 15.94
N LEU A 185 0.45 -18.11 16.48
CA LEU A 185 0.14 -17.84 17.88
C LEU A 185 -1.01 -16.82 17.95
N LYS A 186 -1.70 -16.75 19.08
CA LYS A 186 -2.86 -15.87 19.30
C LYS A 186 -2.63 -14.40 18.91
N ASP A 187 -1.42 -13.88 19.12
CA ASP A 187 -1.09 -12.47 18.91
C ASP A 187 -0.03 -12.25 17.82
N THR A 188 0.32 -13.31 17.08
CA THR A 188 1.30 -13.25 16.00
C THR A 188 0.63 -13.55 14.67
N PHE A 189 0.80 -12.68 13.72
CA PHE A 189 0.28 -12.80 12.36
C PHE A 189 1.43 -12.80 11.36
N VAL A 190 1.45 -13.78 10.46
CA VAL A 190 2.45 -13.91 9.40
C VAL A 190 1.75 -13.79 8.05
N THR A 191 2.28 -13.00 7.14
CA THR A 191 1.84 -12.94 5.75
C THR A 191 3.00 -13.24 4.82
N LEU A 192 2.77 -14.15 3.88
CA LEU A 192 3.64 -14.36 2.73
C LEU A 192 2.89 -13.93 1.49
N GLY A 193 3.54 -13.23 0.57
CA GLY A 193 2.87 -12.76 -0.62
C GLY A 193 3.77 -12.75 -1.84
N TYR A 194 3.13 -12.93 -3.01
CA TYR A 194 3.74 -12.76 -4.31
C TYR A 194 2.84 -11.90 -5.18
N SER A 195 3.42 -10.98 -5.93
CA SER A 195 2.69 -10.17 -6.88
C SER A 195 3.47 -9.94 -8.17
N GLN A 196 2.72 -9.74 -9.25
CA GLN A 196 3.22 -9.30 -10.54
C GLN A 196 2.55 -8.00 -10.92
N GLY A 197 3.35 -7.02 -11.33
CA GLY A 197 2.87 -5.73 -11.81
C GLY A 197 3.30 -5.45 -13.24
N LYS A 198 2.52 -4.63 -13.94
CA LYS A 198 2.86 -4.05 -15.23
C LYS A 198 2.46 -2.60 -15.21
N ARG A 199 3.37 -1.70 -15.62
CA ARG A 199 3.11 -0.29 -15.84
C ARG A 199 3.40 0.07 -17.29
N ASP A 200 2.41 0.63 -17.96
CA ASP A 200 2.51 1.16 -19.31
C ASP A 200 2.66 2.68 -19.20
N PHE A 201 3.88 3.20 -19.39
CA PHE A 201 4.19 4.62 -19.26
C PHE A 201 3.75 5.42 -20.49
N LYS A 202 3.15 6.59 -20.26
CA LYS A 202 2.54 7.48 -21.28
C LYS A 202 3.56 8.51 -21.79
N SER A 203 4.83 8.15 -22.01
CA SER A 203 5.86 9.08 -22.50
C SER A 203 5.83 9.21 -24.03
N VAL A 204 6.59 10.20 -24.58
CA VAL A 204 6.78 10.35 -26.04
C VAL A 204 7.40 9.10 -26.67
N ALA A 205 8.28 8.41 -25.93
CA ALA A 205 8.76 7.07 -26.23
C ALA A 205 8.16 6.10 -25.19
N PRO A 206 6.97 5.51 -25.46
CA PRO A 206 6.30 4.66 -24.49
C PRO A 206 7.15 3.46 -24.09
N PHE A 207 7.21 3.19 -22.81
CA PHE A 207 7.91 2.02 -22.30
C PHE A 207 7.06 1.27 -21.28
N VAL A 208 7.41 0.01 -21.08
CA VAL A 208 6.72 -0.90 -20.17
C VAL A 208 7.68 -1.33 -19.08
N SER A 209 7.26 -1.20 -17.84
CA SER A 209 7.94 -1.81 -16.70
C SER A 209 7.10 -2.96 -16.18
N LYS A 210 7.75 -4.09 -15.90
CA LYS A 210 7.17 -5.26 -15.26
C LYS A 210 7.87 -5.47 -13.92
N SER A 211 7.11 -5.78 -12.90
CA SER A 211 7.65 -6.06 -11.57
C SER A 211 7.15 -7.39 -11.04
N GLN A 212 8.01 -8.07 -10.30
CA GLN A 212 7.68 -9.22 -9.48
C GLN A 212 8.13 -8.90 -8.06
N THR A 213 7.28 -9.18 -7.09
CA THR A 213 7.62 -8.93 -5.69
C THR A 213 7.25 -10.17 -4.87
N LEU A 214 8.22 -10.67 -4.11
CA LEU A 214 8.02 -11.67 -3.07
C LEU A 214 8.21 -10.99 -1.72
N PHE A 215 7.29 -11.18 -0.79
CA PHE A 215 7.43 -10.57 0.53
C PHE A 215 6.99 -11.50 1.66
N ALA A 216 7.54 -11.24 2.84
CA ALA A 216 7.14 -11.84 4.10
C ALA A 216 7.00 -10.74 5.16
N GLU A 217 5.91 -10.75 5.90
CA GLU A 217 5.66 -9.85 7.02
C GLU A 217 5.27 -10.63 8.27
N VAL A 218 5.71 -10.15 9.41
CA VAL A 218 5.30 -10.62 10.74
C VAL A 218 4.76 -9.43 11.50
N SER A 219 3.58 -9.58 12.08
CA SER A 219 2.96 -8.60 12.97
C SER A 219 2.70 -9.25 14.32
N GLN A 220 3.28 -8.67 15.38
CA GLN A 220 3.11 -9.11 16.77
C GLN A 220 2.29 -8.09 17.52
N ARG A 221 1.15 -8.49 18.06
CA ARG A 221 0.39 -7.65 18.97
C ARG A 221 1.12 -7.53 20.30
N MET A 222 1.45 -6.31 20.68
CA MET A 222 2.13 -5.99 21.95
C MET A 222 1.14 -5.65 23.05
N THR A 223 0.08 -4.94 22.69
CA THR A 223 -1.05 -4.59 23.59
C THR A 223 -2.36 -4.67 22.81
N LYS A 224 -3.48 -4.26 23.41
CA LYS A 224 -4.79 -4.22 22.73
C LYS A 224 -4.74 -3.45 21.39
N ASN A 225 -3.94 -2.40 21.33
CA ASN A 225 -3.95 -1.45 20.22
C ASN A 225 -2.61 -1.31 19.49
N TRP A 226 -1.50 -1.82 20.06
CA TRP A 226 -0.15 -1.66 19.52
C TRP A 226 0.38 -2.94 18.90
N TYR A 227 1.01 -2.80 17.72
CA TYR A 227 1.60 -3.91 16.98
C TYR A 227 3.04 -3.55 16.58
N LEU A 228 3.95 -4.50 16.81
CA LEU A 228 5.30 -4.47 16.24
C LEU A 228 5.27 -5.24 14.92
N ASN A 229 5.80 -4.63 13.86
CA ASN A 229 5.80 -5.21 12.52
C ASN A 229 7.23 -5.38 12.03
N GLY A 230 7.52 -6.48 11.38
CA GLY A 230 8.77 -6.75 10.68
C GLY A 230 8.48 -7.25 9.28
N GLY A 231 9.28 -6.87 8.29
CA GLY A 231 9.04 -7.28 6.91
C GLY A 231 10.31 -7.36 6.09
N TYR A 232 10.27 -8.24 5.10
CA TYR A 232 11.26 -8.37 4.06
C TYR A 232 10.55 -8.46 2.71
N ALA A 233 11.08 -7.77 1.70
CA ALA A 233 10.62 -7.88 0.33
C ALA A 233 11.81 -8.00 -0.62
N TYR A 234 11.65 -8.84 -1.63
CA TYR A 234 12.50 -8.94 -2.81
C TYR A 234 11.71 -8.45 -4.01
N GLY A 235 12.25 -7.48 -4.73
CA GLY A 235 11.70 -6.94 -5.96
C GLY A 235 12.59 -7.26 -7.16
N ASP A 236 11.98 -7.67 -8.26
CA ASP A 236 12.60 -7.83 -9.57
C ASP A 236 11.80 -6.97 -10.57
N ASN A 237 12.48 -6.01 -11.17
CA ASN A 237 11.88 -5.05 -12.10
C ASN A 237 12.57 -5.19 -13.46
N ASP A 238 11.80 -5.59 -14.47
CA ASP A 238 12.19 -5.65 -15.88
C ASP A 238 11.57 -4.48 -16.65
N SER A 239 12.26 -3.99 -17.66
CA SER A 239 11.77 -2.91 -18.49
C SER A 239 12.32 -3.00 -19.90
N ASN A 240 11.50 -2.64 -20.89
CA ASN A 240 11.96 -2.48 -22.28
C ASN A 240 12.74 -1.16 -22.51
N TYR A 241 12.92 -0.34 -21.48
CA TYR A 241 13.77 0.84 -21.53
C TYR A 241 15.16 0.50 -20.98
N ALA A 242 16.20 0.65 -21.83
CA ALA A 242 17.55 0.25 -21.49
C ALA A 242 18.06 0.90 -20.19
N GLY A 243 18.65 0.12 -19.29
CA GLY A 243 19.22 0.59 -18.04
C GLY A 243 18.22 0.84 -16.90
N THR A 244 16.98 0.39 -17.03
CA THR A 244 15.95 0.55 -15.98
C THR A 244 15.47 -0.78 -15.38
N ALA A 245 16.03 -1.92 -15.80
CA ALA A 245 15.87 -3.19 -15.13
C ALA A 245 16.73 -3.23 -13.85
N TYR A 246 16.18 -3.71 -12.74
CA TYR A 246 16.90 -3.80 -11.46
C TYR A 246 16.23 -4.76 -10.50
N THR A 247 17.02 -5.26 -9.54
CA THR A 247 16.49 -5.96 -8.36
C THR A 247 16.75 -5.15 -7.10
N ASN A 248 15.93 -5.34 -6.10
CA ASN A 248 16.13 -4.76 -4.79
C ASN A 248 15.66 -5.67 -3.65
N HIS A 249 16.21 -5.42 -2.47
CA HIS A 249 15.85 -6.06 -1.21
C HIS A 249 15.48 -4.97 -0.20
N VAL A 250 14.32 -5.09 0.39
CA VAL A 250 13.83 -4.16 1.41
C VAL A 250 13.64 -4.89 2.72
N LEU A 251 14.31 -4.43 3.76
CA LEU A 251 14.10 -4.86 5.14
C LEU A 251 13.38 -3.75 5.90
N SER A 252 12.39 -4.08 6.71
CA SER A 252 11.64 -3.08 7.46
C SER A 252 11.29 -3.52 8.88
N VAL A 253 11.19 -2.54 9.77
CA VAL A 253 10.63 -2.68 11.11
C VAL A 253 9.72 -1.49 11.38
N GLY A 254 8.63 -1.72 12.07
CA GLY A 254 7.66 -0.65 12.33
C GLY A 254 6.81 -0.89 13.55
N LEU A 255 6.19 0.17 14.00
CA LEU A 255 5.20 0.16 15.07
C LEU A 255 3.89 0.73 14.53
N SER A 256 2.78 0.07 14.81
CA SER A 256 1.45 0.56 14.42
C SER A 256 0.48 0.53 15.58
N TYR A 257 -0.46 1.46 15.53
CA TYR A 257 -1.55 1.63 16.48
C TYR A 257 -2.88 1.50 15.72
N SER A 258 -3.82 0.76 16.29
CA SER A 258 -5.20 0.62 15.77
C SER A 258 -6.20 0.79 16.92
N TYR A 259 -7.19 1.66 16.72
CA TYR A 259 -8.26 1.95 17.69
C TYR A 259 -9.61 1.71 17.05
#